data_ada2ab75d2938f5470949a639029e099
#
_entry.id   ada2ab75d2938f5470949a639029e099
#
_cell.length_a   1.000
_cell.length_b   1.000
_cell.length_c   1.000
_cell.angle_alpha   90.00
_cell.angle_beta   90.00
_cell.angle_gamma   90.00
#
_symmetry.space_group_name_H-M   'P 1'
#
loop_
_entity.id
_entity.type
_entity.pdbx_description
1 polymer ?
#
loop_
_entity_poly.entity_id
_entity_poly.type
_entity_poly.pdbx_seq_one_letter_code
_entity_poly.pdbx_strand_id
1 'polypeptide(L)'
;KNKTTGRFLGLACIGAAIVDISYLISIISDSYMAMSVMSSIYFVSIDYMLVCLLIFTVYFTNGRFSKYGKAAIGLCFFYCLYELVIFAINPFKNIAIGYVRRDTVIAKYSYDMKPLYDMHLVFSYALVGVVLILLVKKLCTIPHEYRLQYSSVILGLSVLVGINAVFLYVPGAEVYKLLDYSICGYSLTSYILYWSCFNYSTHGMLNKLKTNIFENIGQGIVLFDYDNHLILHNDRADDFLGKEFLCRCENLQQFLETYDLSVDLAADDDSFSLQCYIKGDD
;
A
#
# COMPACT_ATOMS: atom_id res chain seq x y z
N LYS A 1 -2.03 3.26 14.75
CA LYS A 1 -1.44 2.21 13.91
C LYS A 1 -1.32 2.66 12.45
N ASN A 2 -2.39 3.20 11.87
CA ASN A 2 -2.41 3.65 10.48
C ASN A 2 -1.44 4.82 10.16
N LYS A 3 -1.18 5.70 11.14
CA LYS A 3 -0.36 6.89 10.93
C LYS A 3 1.12 6.56 10.68
N THR A 4 1.67 5.57 11.38
CA THR A 4 3.07 5.13 11.22
C THR A 4 3.26 4.38 9.90
N THR A 5 2.35 3.45 9.58
CA THR A 5 2.36 2.70 8.32
C THR A 5 2.28 3.65 7.12
N GLY A 6 1.36 4.63 7.15
CA GLY A 6 1.23 5.63 6.09
C GLY A 6 2.47 6.52 5.93
N ARG A 7 3.15 6.87 7.04
CA ARG A 7 4.40 7.65 6.98
C ARG A 7 5.51 6.90 6.24
N PHE A 8 5.75 5.63 6.58
CA PHE A 8 6.81 4.86 5.92
C PHE A 8 6.47 4.50 4.47
N LEU A 9 5.19 4.30 4.14
CA LEU A 9 4.76 4.20 2.75
C LEU A 9 5.05 5.50 1.99
N GLY A 10 4.68 6.65 2.54
CA GLY A 10 4.97 7.95 1.93
C GLY A 10 6.46 8.19 1.72
N LEU A 11 7.30 7.83 2.72
CA LEU A 11 8.75 7.92 2.59
C LEU A 11 9.30 6.98 1.51
N ALA A 12 8.77 5.76 1.38
CA ALA A 12 9.15 4.85 0.30
C ALA A 12 8.74 5.40 -1.08
N CYS A 13 7.55 5.99 -1.22
CA CYS A 13 7.11 6.63 -2.47
C CYS A 13 7.97 7.86 -2.83
N ILE A 14 8.39 8.66 -1.85
CA ILE A 14 9.34 9.77 -2.07
C ILE A 14 10.69 9.21 -2.55
N GLY A 15 11.18 8.14 -1.92
CA GLY A 15 12.40 7.45 -2.37
C GLY A 15 12.29 6.99 -3.81
N ALA A 16 11.18 6.36 -4.21
CA ALA A 16 10.92 5.92 -5.57
C ALA A 16 10.93 7.11 -6.56
N ALA A 17 10.29 8.22 -6.22
CA ALA A 17 10.30 9.42 -7.05
C ALA A 17 11.72 10.00 -7.24
N ILE A 18 12.56 9.98 -6.19
CA ILE A 18 13.97 10.42 -6.29
C ILE A 18 14.74 9.46 -7.19
N VAL A 19 14.52 8.14 -7.10
CA VAL A 19 15.08 7.12 -7.99
C VAL A 19 14.76 7.45 -9.45
N ASP A 20 13.47 7.64 -9.77
CA ASP A 20 13.02 7.90 -11.14
C ASP A 20 13.61 9.20 -11.70
N ILE A 21 13.59 10.31 -10.92
CA ILE A 21 14.11 11.61 -11.33
C ILE A 21 15.64 11.55 -11.52
N SER A 22 16.36 10.95 -10.57
CA SER A 22 17.82 10.86 -10.63
C SER A 22 18.28 10.05 -11.83
N TYR A 23 17.60 8.96 -12.12
CA TYR A 23 17.88 8.15 -13.30
C TYR A 23 17.61 8.92 -14.59
N LEU A 24 16.44 9.58 -14.70
CA LEU A 24 16.11 10.37 -15.88
C LEU A 24 17.19 11.44 -16.16
N ILE A 25 17.59 12.18 -15.12
CA ILE A 25 18.65 13.17 -15.25
C ILE A 25 19.99 12.51 -15.65
N SER A 26 20.30 11.33 -15.11
CA SER A 26 21.55 10.62 -15.47
C SER A 26 21.60 10.22 -16.94
N ILE A 27 20.48 9.82 -17.53
CA ILE A 27 20.40 9.41 -18.95
C ILE A 27 20.56 10.60 -19.90
N ILE A 28 19.87 11.72 -19.62
CA ILE A 28 19.86 12.89 -20.50
C ILE A 28 21.10 13.76 -20.33
N SER A 29 21.93 13.50 -19.32
CA SER A 29 23.08 14.34 -19.00
C SER A 29 24.24 14.14 -19.99
N ASP A 30 24.77 15.24 -20.55
CA ASP A 30 25.97 15.27 -21.38
C ASP A 30 27.25 15.25 -20.55
N SER A 31 27.19 15.75 -19.34
CA SER A 31 28.34 15.85 -18.44
C SER A 31 28.57 14.55 -17.70
N TYR A 32 29.78 13.99 -17.82
CA TYR A 32 30.20 12.80 -17.07
C TYR A 32 29.98 12.98 -15.56
N MET A 33 30.35 14.14 -15.01
CA MET A 33 30.23 14.41 -13.58
C MET A 33 28.77 14.46 -13.14
N ALA A 34 27.90 15.15 -13.90
CA ALA A 34 26.48 15.23 -13.59
C ALA A 34 25.83 13.85 -13.67
N MET A 35 26.12 13.08 -14.70
CA MET A 35 25.63 11.71 -14.86
C MET A 35 26.06 10.82 -13.67
N SER A 36 27.36 10.86 -13.32
CA SER A 36 27.90 10.02 -12.24
C SER A 36 27.34 10.39 -10.87
N VAL A 37 27.15 11.68 -10.58
CA VAL A 37 26.51 12.15 -9.34
C VAL A 37 25.05 11.70 -9.29
N MET A 38 24.29 11.88 -10.37
CA MET A 38 22.89 11.47 -10.42
C MET A 38 22.71 9.95 -10.32
N SER A 39 23.59 9.17 -10.95
CA SER A 39 23.62 7.71 -10.78
C SER A 39 23.92 7.32 -9.33
N SER A 40 24.81 8.03 -8.64
CA SER A 40 25.08 7.76 -7.22
C SER A 40 23.87 8.06 -6.35
N ILE A 41 23.15 9.16 -6.59
CA ILE A 41 21.90 9.49 -5.91
C ILE A 41 20.85 8.42 -6.18
N TYR A 42 20.76 7.94 -7.40
CA TYR A 42 19.86 6.86 -7.82
C TYR A 42 20.04 5.60 -6.95
N PHE A 43 21.26 5.06 -6.82
CA PHE A 43 21.53 3.85 -6.07
C PHE A 43 21.29 4.02 -4.55
N VAL A 44 21.75 5.12 -3.97
CA VAL A 44 21.49 5.45 -2.56
C VAL A 44 19.98 5.55 -2.27
N SER A 45 19.23 6.11 -3.20
CA SER A 45 17.79 6.28 -3.05
C SER A 45 17.04 4.94 -3.11
N ILE A 46 17.53 3.95 -3.88
CA ILE A 46 17.00 2.58 -3.89
C ILE A 46 17.14 1.97 -2.49
N ASP A 47 18.30 2.06 -1.85
CA ASP A 47 18.52 1.49 -0.52
C ASP A 47 17.61 2.14 0.52
N TYR A 48 17.53 3.46 0.50
CA TYR A 48 16.62 4.22 1.37
C TYR A 48 15.15 3.79 1.17
N MET A 49 14.71 3.69 -0.07
CA MET A 49 13.35 3.24 -0.45
C MET A 49 13.08 1.84 0.08
N LEU A 50 14.03 0.89 -0.11
CA LEU A 50 13.88 -0.51 0.31
C LEU A 50 13.83 -0.66 1.83
N VAL A 51 14.64 0.09 2.58
CA VAL A 51 14.56 0.11 4.05
C VAL A 51 13.23 0.67 4.52
N CYS A 52 12.74 1.76 3.93
CA CYS A 52 11.41 2.30 4.23
C CYS A 52 10.30 1.30 3.90
N LEU A 53 10.41 0.57 2.78
CA LEU A 53 9.49 -0.49 2.38
C LEU A 53 9.50 -1.66 3.37
N LEU A 54 10.68 -2.06 3.87
CA LEU A 54 10.80 -3.10 4.90
C LEU A 54 10.11 -2.65 6.20
N ILE A 55 10.36 -1.42 6.65
CA ILE A 55 9.73 -0.89 7.87
C ILE A 55 8.21 -0.81 7.68
N PHE A 56 7.76 -0.29 6.53
CA PHE A 56 6.35 -0.28 6.16
C PHE A 56 5.75 -1.70 6.25
N THR A 57 6.39 -2.69 5.63
CA THR A 57 5.92 -4.08 5.58
C THR A 57 5.78 -4.68 6.97
N VAL A 58 6.74 -4.46 7.87
CA VAL A 58 6.65 -4.96 9.26
C VAL A 58 5.47 -4.33 10.00
N TYR A 59 5.25 -3.01 9.87
CA TYR A 59 4.09 -2.36 10.49
C TYR A 59 2.77 -2.80 9.86
N PHE A 60 2.77 -3.03 8.55
CA PHE A 60 1.59 -3.46 7.79
C PHE A 60 1.19 -4.91 8.15
N THR A 61 2.16 -5.82 8.30
CA THR A 61 1.91 -7.24 8.59
C THR A 61 1.72 -7.53 10.08
N ASN A 62 2.63 -7.07 10.93
CA ASN A 62 2.73 -7.45 12.34
C ASN A 62 2.41 -6.31 13.30
N GLY A 63 2.43 -5.06 12.83
CA GLY A 63 2.15 -3.86 13.59
C GLY A 63 3.22 -3.45 14.60
N ARG A 64 4.24 -4.28 14.87
CA ARG A 64 5.34 -3.98 15.80
C ARG A 64 6.61 -4.74 15.42
N PHE A 65 7.77 -4.12 15.70
CA PHE A 65 9.05 -4.81 15.61
C PHE A 65 9.29 -5.66 16.86
N SER A 66 9.82 -6.87 16.65
CA SER A 66 10.45 -7.66 17.72
C SER A 66 11.77 -7.00 18.15
N LYS A 67 12.33 -7.43 19.29
CA LYS A 67 13.66 -6.96 19.75
C LYS A 67 14.73 -7.21 18.68
N TYR A 68 14.72 -8.37 18.07
CA TYR A 68 15.65 -8.74 16.98
C TYR A 68 15.38 -7.95 15.69
N GLY A 69 14.11 -7.68 15.37
CA GLY A 69 13.74 -6.85 14.23
C GLY A 69 14.24 -5.41 14.34
N LYS A 70 14.25 -4.84 15.54
CA LYS A 70 14.85 -3.50 15.76
C LYS A 70 16.36 -3.50 15.53
N ALA A 71 17.06 -4.53 15.99
CA ALA A 71 18.50 -4.69 15.77
C ALA A 71 18.81 -4.87 14.27
N ALA A 72 18.01 -5.68 13.55
CA ALA A 72 18.15 -5.88 12.11
C ALA A 72 17.96 -4.56 11.32
N ILE A 73 16.96 -3.77 11.67
CA ILE A 73 16.77 -2.43 11.07
C ILE A 73 17.97 -1.51 11.36
N GLY A 74 18.51 -1.54 12.58
CA GLY A 74 19.73 -0.80 12.92
C GLY A 74 20.92 -1.19 12.02
N LEU A 75 21.11 -2.48 11.76
CA LEU A 75 22.12 -2.98 10.81
C LEU A 75 21.86 -2.51 9.39
N CYS A 76 20.60 -2.51 8.91
CA CYS A 76 20.25 -1.98 7.60
C CYS A 76 20.61 -0.49 7.48
N PHE A 77 20.31 0.31 8.49
CA PHE A 77 20.70 1.74 8.49
C PHE A 77 22.22 1.93 8.48
N PHE A 78 22.95 1.12 9.23
CA PHE A 78 24.41 1.16 9.22
C PHE A 78 24.97 0.81 7.84
N TYR A 79 24.39 -0.21 7.18
CA TYR A 79 24.76 -0.57 5.83
C TYR A 79 24.42 0.55 4.82
N CYS A 80 23.26 1.19 4.92
CA CYS A 80 22.91 2.33 4.08
C CYS A 80 23.87 3.52 4.24
N LEU A 81 24.39 3.75 5.45
CA LEU A 81 25.42 4.76 5.66
C LEU A 81 26.75 4.38 4.98
N TYR A 82 27.13 3.11 5.02
CA TYR A 82 28.29 2.61 4.31
C TYR A 82 28.14 2.80 2.78
N GLU A 83 26.99 2.41 2.21
CA GLU A 83 26.64 2.61 0.80
C GLU A 83 26.65 4.10 0.41
N LEU A 84 26.09 4.96 1.24
CA LEU A 84 26.11 6.41 1.03
C LEU A 84 27.55 6.93 0.86
N VAL A 85 28.48 6.46 1.68
CA VAL A 85 29.91 6.87 1.58
C VAL A 85 30.52 6.34 0.28
N ILE A 86 30.29 5.07 -0.09
CA ILE A 86 30.80 4.49 -1.32
C ILE A 86 30.30 5.26 -2.54
N PHE A 87 29.00 5.48 -2.64
CA PHE A 87 28.40 6.17 -3.78
C PHE A 87 28.71 7.66 -3.80
N ALA A 88 28.92 8.31 -2.64
CA ALA A 88 29.41 9.69 -2.61
C ALA A 88 30.84 9.84 -3.16
N ILE A 89 31.68 8.81 -2.98
CA ILE A 89 33.06 8.81 -3.50
C ILE A 89 33.11 8.35 -4.98
N ASN A 90 32.12 7.58 -5.41
CA ASN A 90 32.11 6.94 -6.72
C ASN A 90 32.27 7.90 -7.92
N PRO A 91 31.67 9.10 -7.96
CA PRO A 91 31.86 10.07 -9.04
C PRO A 91 33.33 10.47 -9.28
N PHE A 92 34.17 10.40 -8.24
CA PHE A 92 35.58 10.78 -8.30
C PHE A 92 36.53 9.61 -8.54
N LYS A 93 36.16 8.40 -8.04
CA LYS A 93 37.09 7.26 -8.02
C LYS A 93 36.59 6.05 -8.79
N ASN A 94 35.34 6.03 -9.24
CA ASN A 94 34.73 4.90 -9.96
C ASN A 94 34.91 3.55 -9.22
N ILE A 95 34.71 3.52 -7.91
CA ILE A 95 35.00 2.35 -7.07
C ILE A 95 33.91 1.29 -7.11
N ALA A 96 32.64 1.69 -7.26
CA ALA A 96 31.50 0.80 -7.34
C ALA A 96 31.00 0.65 -8.79
N ILE A 97 30.94 1.74 -9.54
CA ILE A 97 30.46 1.77 -10.92
C ILE A 97 31.40 2.64 -11.74
N GLY A 98 31.89 2.07 -12.85
CA GLY A 98 32.54 2.81 -13.91
C GLY A 98 31.51 3.21 -14.98
N TYR A 99 31.87 4.21 -15.80
CA TYR A 99 31.00 4.69 -16.86
C TYR A 99 31.78 4.75 -18.16
N VAL A 100 31.25 4.08 -19.18
CA VAL A 100 31.84 4.03 -20.51
C VAL A 100 30.98 4.86 -21.46
N ARG A 101 31.57 5.87 -22.14
CA ARG A 101 30.83 6.66 -23.11
C ARG A 101 30.45 5.82 -24.30
N ARG A 102 29.19 5.94 -24.74
CA ARG A 102 28.64 5.32 -25.95
C ARG A 102 28.03 6.40 -26.83
N ASP A 103 28.24 6.26 -28.12
CA ASP A 103 27.64 7.17 -29.11
C ASP A 103 26.23 6.68 -29.49
N THR A 104 25.32 6.63 -28.51
CA THR A 104 23.91 6.31 -28.76
C THR A 104 23.03 7.52 -28.53
N VAL A 105 21.87 7.56 -29.22
CA VAL A 105 20.97 8.71 -29.19
C VAL A 105 20.26 8.86 -27.80
N ILE A 106 20.08 7.74 -27.09
CA ILE A 106 19.22 7.70 -25.91
C ILE A 106 20.05 7.73 -24.61
N ALA A 107 21.14 6.96 -24.52
CA ALA A 107 21.99 6.92 -23.34
C ALA A 107 23.46 7.10 -23.75
N LYS A 108 24.10 8.17 -23.29
CA LYS A 108 25.48 8.52 -23.68
C LYS A 108 26.53 7.71 -22.91
N TYR A 109 26.15 7.06 -21.85
CA TYR A 109 27.05 6.27 -21.01
C TYR A 109 26.42 4.92 -20.69
N SER A 110 27.24 3.88 -20.61
CA SER A 110 26.88 2.56 -20.07
C SER A 110 27.58 2.33 -18.74
N TYR A 111 26.95 1.53 -17.89
CA TYR A 111 27.49 1.15 -16.59
C TYR A 111 28.49 0.01 -16.75
N ASP A 112 29.66 0.15 -16.10
CA ASP A 112 30.64 -0.91 -15.87
C ASP A 112 30.61 -1.25 -14.37
N MET A 113 29.94 -2.36 -14.04
CA MET A 113 29.66 -2.76 -12.65
C MET A 113 30.91 -3.40 -12.04
N LYS A 114 31.26 -2.99 -10.82
CA LYS A 114 32.43 -3.47 -10.07
C LYS A 114 31.99 -4.27 -8.83
N PRO A 115 32.89 -5.02 -8.19
CA PRO A 115 32.55 -5.88 -7.04
C PRO A 115 31.83 -5.19 -5.88
N LEU A 116 32.08 -3.90 -5.66
CA LEU A 116 31.35 -3.13 -4.62
C LEU A 116 29.88 -2.90 -4.99
N TYR A 117 29.56 -2.84 -6.28
CA TYR A 117 28.19 -2.81 -6.76
C TYR A 117 27.48 -4.17 -6.52
N ASP A 118 28.20 -5.30 -6.63
CA ASP A 118 27.61 -6.61 -6.35
C ASP A 118 27.14 -6.72 -4.88
N MET A 119 27.84 -6.08 -3.95
CA MET A 119 27.41 -6.00 -2.55
C MET A 119 26.09 -5.25 -2.39
N HIS A 120 25.95 -4.10 -3.07
CA HIS A 120 24.69 -3.34 -3.14
C HIS A 120 23.55 -4.21 -3.68
N LEU A 121 23.81 -4.94 -4.76
CA LEU A 121 22.84 -5.83 -5.39
C LEU A 121 22.36 -6.93 -4.44
N VAL A 122 23.29 -7.62 -3.78
CA VAL A 122 22.99 -8.67 -2.79
C VAL A 122 22.16 -8.12 -1.64
N PHE A 123 22.50 -6.96 -1.11
CA PHE A 123 21.75 -6.32 -0.03
C PHE A 123 20.32 -5.96 -0.46
N SER A 124 20.16 -5.31 -1.61
CA SER A 124 18.87 -4.91 -2.16
C SER A 124 17.95 -6.11 -2.38
N TYR A 125 18.44 -7.18 -3.02
CA TYR A 125 17.66 -8.41 -3.21
C TYR A 125 17.36 -9.13 -1.91
N ALA A 126 18.26 -9.12 -0.93
CA ALA A 126 18.01 -9.69 0.39
C ALA A 126 16.87 -8.94 1.10
N LEU A 127 16.86 -7.60 1.06
CA LEU A 127 15.77 -6.79 1.63
C LEU A 127 14.43 -7.10 0.96
N VAL A 128 14.39 -7.12 -0.36
CA VAL A 128 13.16 -7.45 -1.11
C VAL A 128 12.69 -8.86 -0.81
N GLY A 129 13.61 -9.83 -0.71
CA GLY A 129 13.31 -11.20 -0.31
C GLY A 129 12.65 -11.26 1.07
N VAL A 130 13.18 -10.55 2.06
CA VAL A 130 12.60 -10.47 3.40
C VAL A 130 11.20 -9.84 3.35
N VAL A 131 11.02 -8.77 2.59
CA VAL A 131 9.70 -8.11 2.40
C VAL A 131 8.69 -9.10 1.83
N LEU A 132 9.05 -9.83 0.75
CA LEU A 132 8.17 -10.82 0.13
C LEU A 132 7.84 -11.97 1.07
N ILE A 133 8.82 -12.50 1.82
CA ILE A 133 8.60 -13.58 2.82
C ILE A 133 7.61 -13.11 3.90
N LEU A 134 7.74 -11.88 4.42
CA LEU A 134 6.83 -11.34 5.41
C LEU A 134 5.40 -11.20 4.87
N LEU A 135 5.25 -10.72 3.64
CA LEU A 135 3.95 -10.55 2.98
C LEU A 135 3.29 -11.91 2.70
N VAL A 136 4.03 -12.88 2.16
CA VAL A 136 3.52 -14.23 1.88
C VAL A 136 3.12 -14.94 3.17
N LYS A 137 3.96 -14.89 4.21
CA LYS A 137 3.63 -15.44 5.52
C LYS A 137 2.35 -14.85 6.08
N LYS A 138 2.15 -13.54 5.92
CA LYS A 138 0.91 -12.88 6.36
C LYS A 138 -0.28 -13.30 5.50
N LEU A 139 -0.12 -13.39 4.17
CA LEU A 139 -1.16 -13.83 3.24
C LEU A 139 -1.74 -15.20 3.61
N CYS A 140 -0.89 -16.13 4.07
CA CYS A 140 -1.32 -17.47 4.49
C CYS A 140 -2.15 -17.47 5.79
N THR A 141 -2.04 -16.45 6.62
CA THR A 141 -2.68 -16.37 7.96
C THR A 141 -3.84 -15.40 8.04
N ILE A 142 -4.08 -14.62 6.97
CA ILE A 142 -5.08 -13.56 6.98
C ILE A 142 -6.44 -14.07 6.47
N PRO A 143 -7.59 -13.52 6.95
CA PRO A 143 -8.91 -13.81 6.42
C PRO A 143 -9.02 -13.54 4.92
N HIS A 144 -9.94 -14.26 4.25
CA HIS A 144 -10.09 -14.22 2.79
C HIS A 144 -10.32 -12.81 2.23
N GLU A 145 -11.04 -11.98 2.96
CA GLU A 145 -11.41 -10.61 2.57
C GLU A 145 -10.20 -9.68 2.35
N TYR A 146 -9.09 -9.97 3.03
CA TYR A 146 -7.84 -9.19 2.91
C TYR A 146 -6.84 -9.78 1.93
N ARG A 147 -7.06 -11.00 1.43
CA ARG A 147 -6.09 -11.69 0.57
C ARG A 147 -5.78 -10.93 -0.70
N LEU A 148 -6.80 -10.31 -1.32
CA LEU A 148 -6.61 -9.53 -2.55
C LEU A 148 -5.66 -8.36 -2.34
N GLN A 149 -5.73 -7.68 -1.17
CA GLN A 149 -4.83 -6.59 -0.80
C GLN A 149 -3.37 -7.05 -0.75
N TYR A 150 -3.10 -8.14 -0.05
CA TYR A 150 -1.73 -8.66 0.07
C TYR A 150 -1.23 -9.25 -1.24
N SER A 151 -2.08 -9.95 -1.99
CA SER A 151 -1.74 -10.53 -3.29
C SER A 151 -1.37 -9.46 -4.31
N SER A 152 -2.08 -8.33 -4.36
CA SER A 152 -1.75 -7.24 -5.29
C SER A 152 -0.40 -6.60 -4.97
N VAL A 153 -0.06 -6.43 -3.68
CA VAL A 153 1.24 -5.92 -3.24
C VAL A 153 2.36 -6.90 -3.61
N ILE A 154 2.17 -8.20 -3.33
CA ILE A 154 3.15 -9.25 -3.68
C ILE A 154 3.36 -9.30 -5.20
N LEU A 155 2.29 -9.26 -5.98
CA LEU A 155 2.35 -9.27 -7.44
C LEU A 155 3.14 -8.06 -7.96
N GLY A 156 2.83 -6.85 -7.50
CA GLY A 156 3.54 -5.64 -7.91
C GLY A 156 5.05 -5.71 -7.63
N LEU A 157 5.42 -6.14 -6.42
CA LEU A 157 6.83 -6.32 -6.06
C LEU A 157 7.51 -7.43 -6.86
N SER A 158 6.82 -8.56 -7.10
CA SER A 158 7.37 -9.68 -7.87
C SER A 158 7.60 -9.31 -9.33
N VAL A 159 6.69 -8.56 -9.94
CA VAL A 159 6.85 -8.05 -11.31
C VAL A 159 8.04 -7.10 -11.39
N LEU A 160 8.18 -6.17 -10.44
CA LEU A 160 9.33 -5.26 -10.38
C LEU A 160 10.66 -6.02 -10.30
N VAL A 161 10.76 -6.99 -9.39
CA VAL A 161 11.95 -7.85 -9.25
C VAL A 161 12.22 -8.64 -10.52
N GLY A 162 11.17 -9.18 -11.12
CA GLY A 162 11.29 -9.93 -12.39
C GLY A 162 11.84 -9.08 -13.54
N ILE A 163 11.32 -7.86 -13.71
CA ILE A 163 11.83 -6.92 -14.75
C ILE A 163 13.30 -6.59 -14.48
N ASN A 164 13.66 -6.28 -13.21
CA ASN A 164 15.04 -5.97 -12.86
C ASN A 164 15.98 -7.17 -13.07
N ALA A 165 15.56 -8.38 -12.69
CA ALA A 165 16.34 -9.59 -12.90
C ALA A 165 16.55 -9.88 -14.40
N VAL A 166 15.54 -9.69 -15.24
CA VAL A 166 15.68 -9.82 -16.69
C VAL A 166 16.70 -8.81 -17.23
N PHE A 167 16.62 -7.56 -16.78
CA PHE A 167 17.57 -6.52 -17.17
C PHE A 167 19.02 -6.88 -16.81
N LEU A 168 19.25 -7.45 -15.63
CA LEU A 168 20.60 -7.75 -15.14
C LEU A 168 21.19 -9.04 -15.72
N TYR A 169 20.39 -10.10 -15.85
CA TYR A 169 20.90 -11.46 -16.04
C TYR A 169 20.65 -12.07 -17.42
N VAL A 170 19.75 -11.49 -18.25
CA VAL A 170 19.49 -12.09 -19.57
C VAL A 170 20.58 -11.70 -20.57
N PRO A 171 21.36 -12.67 -21.10
CA PRO A 171 22.34 -12.42 -22.14
C PRO A 171 21.63 -12.02 -23.44
N GLY A 172 22.21 -11.10 -24.20
CA GLY A 172 21.65 -10.67 -25.50
C GLY A 172 20.63 -9.54 -25.42
N ALA A 173 20.21 -9.14 -24.19
CA ALA A 173 19.39 -7.95 -23.96
C ALA A 173 20.19 -6.63 -24.16
N GLU A 174 21.37 -6.67 -24.85
CA GLU A 174 22.25 -5.51 -25.00
C GLU A 174 21.58 -4.34 -25.72
N VAL A 175 20.64 -4.62 -26.63
CA VAL A 175 19.80 -3.59 -27.27
C VAL A 175 18.81 -2.98 -26.28
N TYR A 176 18.36 -3.77 -25.30
CA TYR A 176 17.42 -3.33 -24.23
C TYR A 176 18.16 -2.80 -22.99
N LYS A 177 19.46 -3.07 -22.84
CA LYS A 177 20.31 -2.56 -21.75
C LYS A 177 20.63 -1.06 -21.83
N LEU A 178 20.17 -0.39 -22.87
CA LEU A 178 20.27 1.07 -23.00
C LEU A 178 19.45 1.80 -21.95
N LEU A 179 18.34 1.21 -21.52
CA LEU A 179 17.42 1.78 -20.53
C LEU A 179 17.06 0.74 -19.47
N ASP A 180 17.14 1.11 -18.23
CA ASP A 180 16.62 0.29 -17.12
C ASP A 180 15.10 0.42 -17.04
N TYR A 181 14.37 -0.53 -17.61
CA TYR A 181 12.90 -0.56 -17.58
C TYR A 181 12.33 -0.82 -16.19
N SER A 182 13.14 -1.21 -15.20
CA SER A 182 12.66 -1.41 -13.83
C SER A 182 12.15 -0.12 -13.20
N ILE A 183 12.54 1.03 -13.73
CA ILE A 183 12.08 2.36 -13.30
C ILE A 183 10.59 2.53 -13.49
N CYS A 184 10.04 2.16 -14.63
CA CYS A 184 8.59 2.12 -14.81
C CYS A 184 7.93 1.20 -13.76
N GLY A 185 8.63 0.15 -13.36
CA GLY A 185 8.19 -0.76 -12.30
C GLY A 185 8.14 -0.13 -10.92
N TYR A 186 9.05 0.78 -10.57
CA TYR A 186 9.02 1.49 -9.27
C TYR A 186 7.77 2.37 -9.15
N SER A 187 7.48 3.18 -10.16
CA SER A 187 6.29 4.04 -10.20
C SER A 187 5.01 3.22 -10.14
N LEU A 188 4.89 2.16 -10.94
CA LEU A 188 3.71 1.28 -10.95
C LEU A 188 3.52 0.57 -9.62
N THR A 189 4.59 0.03 -9.04
CA THR A 189 4.55 -0.66 -7.75
C THR A 189 4.17 0.31 -6.63
N SER A 190 4.71 1.52 -6.62
CA SER A 190 4.35 2.57 -5.66
C SER A 190 2.86 2.92 -5.73
N TYR A 191 2.30 3.01 -6.94
CA TYR A 191 0.87 3.23 -7.14
C TYR A 191 0.03 2.05 -6.63
N ILE A 192 0.42 0.80 -6.92
CA ILE A 192 -0.26 -0.40 -6.42
C ILE A 192 -0.24 -0.45 -4.89
N LEU A 193 0.90 -0.14 -4.26
CA LEU A 193 1.05 -0.08 -2.80
C LEU A 193 0.12 0.97 -2.20
N TYR A 194 0.12 2.18 -2.76
CA TYR A 194 -0.75 3.27 -2.34
C TYR A 194 -2.22 2.87 -2.45
N TRP A 195 -2.64 2.42 -3.63
CA TRP A 195 -4.00 1.97 -3.90
C TRP A 195 -4.44 0.86 -2.93
N SER A 196 -3.62 -0.17 -2.74
CA SER A 196 -3.91 -1.27 -1.82
C SER A 196 -4.06 -0.79 -0.38
N CYS A 197 -3.25 0.17 0.07
CA CYS A 197 -3.34 0.68 1.43
C CYS A 197 -4.56 1.58 1.65
N PHE A 198 -4.98 2.36 0.66
CA PHE A 198 -6.09 3.31 0.80
C PHE A 198 -7.46 2.66 0.54
N ASN A 199 -7.61 1.85 -0.50
CA ASN A 199 -8.90 1.22 -0.82
C ASN A 199 -9.31 0.12 0.15
N TYR A 200 -8.33 -0.57 0.76
CA TYR A 200 -8.59 -1.56 1.81
C TYR A 200 -8.36 -0.98 3.21
N SER A 201 -8.55 0.34 3.38
CA SER A 201 -8.45 0.96 4.69
C SER A 201 -9.47 0.34 5.65
N THR A 202 -9.11 0.30 6.93
CA THR A 202 -9.97 -0.23 8.02
C THR A 202 -11.36 0.39 8.01
N HIS A 203 -11.50 1.63 7.55
CA HIS A 203 -12.81 2.31 7.42
C HIS A 203 -13.71 1.71 6.34
N GLY A 204 -13.18 1.42 5.15
CA GLY A 204 -13.98 0.81 4.08
C GLY A 204 -14.44 -0.61 4.44
N MET A 205 -13.62 -1.35 5.17
CA MET A 205 -13.98 -2.68 5.65
C MET A 205 -14.89 -2.64 6.86
N LEU A 206 -14.69 -1.70 7.78
CA LEU A 206 -15.60 -1.50 8.89
C LEU A 206 -17.00 -1.13 8.40
N ASN A 207 -17.10 -0.31 7.36
CA ASN A 207 -18.38 0.01 6.73
C ASN A 207 -19.01 -1.22 6.07
N LYS A 208 -18.25 -2.05 5.33
CA LYS A 208 -18.76 -3.34 4.79
C LYS A 208 -19.19 -4.31 5.89
N LEU A 209 -18.41 -4.42 6.97
CA LEU A 209 -18.78 -5.23 8.13
C LEU A 209 -20.04 -4.70 8.83
N LYS A 210 -20.13 -3.38 9.03
CA LYS A 210 -21.33 -2.76 9.58
C LYS A 210 -22.54 -3.03 8.69
N THR A 211 -22.43 -2.86 7.38
CA THR A 211 -23.49 -3.16 6.42
C THR A 211 -23.84 -4.65 6.46
N ASN A 212 -22.86 -5.56 6.40
CA ASN A 212 -23.13 -6.99 6.48
C ASN A 212 -23.76 -7.43 7.81
N ILE A 213 -23.33 -6.86 8.94
CA ILE A 213 -23.94 -7.13 10.23
C ILE A 213 -25.37 -6.59 10.25
N PHE A 214 -25.56 -5.36 9.77
CA PHE A 214 -26.87 -4.71 9.72
C PHE A 214 -27.85 -5.48 8.85
N GLU A 215 -27.42 -5.97 7.67
CA GLU A 215 -28.27 -6.75 6.77
C GLU A 215 -28.53 -8.19 7.25
N ASN A 216 -27.58 -8.81 7.96
CA ASN A 216 -27.68 -10.20 8.40
C ASN A 216 -28.16 -10.38 9.85
N ILE A 217 -28.46 -9.31 10.57
CA ILE A 217 -29.15 -9.39 11.87
C ILE A 217 -30.54 -9.99 11.64
N GLY A 218 -30.88 -11.00 12.46
CA GLY A 218 -32.21 -11.67 12.39
C GLY A 218 -33.40 -10.78 12.78
N GLN A 219 -33.14 -9.53 13.16
CA GLN A 219 -34.14 -8.52 13.55
C GLN A 219 -34.27 -7.47 12.46
N GLY A 220 -35.49 -7.00 12.21
CA GLY A 220 -35.73 -5.84 11.36
C GLY A 220 -35.23 -4.57 12.08
N ILE A 221 -34.37 -3.80 11.44
CA ILE A 221 -33.82 -2.54 11.96
C ILE A 221 -34.26 -1.41 11.04
N VAL A 222 -34.84 -0.38 11.66
CA VAL A 222 -35.24 0.87 10.99
C VAL A 222 -34.63 2.02 11.75
N LEU A 223 -33.94 2.94 11.06
CA LEU A 223 -33.27 4.10 11.67
C LEU A 223 -33.90 5.40 11.18
N PHE A 224 -34.18 6.30 12.10
CA PHE A 224 -34.65 7.64 11.85
C PHE A 224 -33.61 8.66 12.33
N ASP A 225 -33.58 9.85 11.70
CA ASP A 225 -32.73 10.96 12.16
C ASP A 225 -33.37 11.77 13.29
N TYR A 226 -32.68 12.81 13.75
CA TYR A 226 -33.19 13.72 14.80
C TYR A 226 -34.43 14.53 14.38
N ASP A 227 -34.65 14.66 13.07
CA ASP A 227 -35.84 15.30 12.48
C ASP A 227 -36.95 14.29 12.20
N ASN A 228 -36.79 13.05 12.68
CA ASN A 228 -37.71 11.91 12.53
C ASN A 228 -37.88 11.42 11.07
N HIS A 229 -36.95 11.72 10.16
CA HIS A 229 -36.96 11.15 8.82
C HIS A 229 -36.32 9.78 8.78
N LEU A 230 -36.87 8.88 7.95
CA LEU A 230 -36.31 7.56 7.73
C LEU A 230 -34.95 7.67 7.00
N ILE A 231 -33.88 7.19 7.63
CA ILE A 231 -32.55 7.19 7.03
C ILE A 231 -32.20 5.84 6.40
N LEU A 232 -32.48 4.74 7.13
CA LEU A 232 -31.99 3.42 6.77
C LEU A 232 -32.86 2.30 7.33
N HIS A 233 -33.00 1.22 6.58
CA HIS A 233 -33.62 -0.03 7.02
C HIS A 233 -32.82 -1.21 6.46
N ASN A 234 -32.88 -2.38 7.11
CA ASN A 234 -32.23 -3.60 6.64
C ASN A 234 -33.22 -4.52 5.91
N ASP A 235 -32.69 -5.53 5.18
CA ASP A 235 -33.47 -6.48 4.41
C ASP A 235 -34.53 -7.21 5.28
N ARG A 236 -34.23 -7.46 6.57
CA ARG A 236 -35.18 -8.05 7.52
C ARG A 236 -36.35 -7.13 7.85
N ALA A 237 -36.10 -5.82 7.92
CA ALA A 237 -37.21 -4.87 8.08
C ALA A 237 -38.09 -4.84 6.80
N ASP A 238 -37.51 -5.00 5.61
CA ASP A 238 -38.25 -5.14 4.37
C ASP A 238 -39.16 -6.38 4.36
N ASP A 239 -38.63 -7.51 4.85
CA ASP A 239 -39.37 -8.78 4.95
C ASP A 239 -40.54 -8.69 5.92
N PHE A 240 -40.35 -8.05 7.10
CA PHE A 240 -41.36 -7.98 8.17
C PHE A 240 -42.39 -6.89 7.95
N LEU A 241 -41.97 -5.72 7.46
CA LEU A 241 -42.79 -4.51 7.41
C LEU A 241 -43.30 -4.20 5.99
N GLY A 242 -42.74 -4.87 5.01
CA GLY A 242 -43.03 -4.66 3.60
C GLY A 242 -42.20 -3.54 2.96
N LYS A 243 -41.44 -3.90 1.97
CA LYS A 243 -40.54 -3.01 1.24
C LYS A 243 -41.26 -1.78 0.65
N GLU A 244 -42.46 -1.99 0.11
CA GLU A 244 -43.25 -0.88 -0.48
C GLU A 244 -43.67 0.15 0.56
N PHE A 245 -43.96 -0.27 1.79
CA PHE A 245 -44.30 0.62 2.87
C PHE A 245 -43.07 1.43 3.31
N LEU A 246 -41.93 0.77 3.58
CA LEU A 246 -40.71 1.44 4.02
C LEU A 246 -40.20 2.43 2.97
N CYS A 247 -40.31 2.13 1.69
CA CYS A 247 -39.96 3.06 0.62
C CYS A 247 -40.84 4.31 0.54
N ARG A 248 -42.05 4.26 1.11
CA ARG A 248 -43.01 5.39 1.15
C ARG A 248 -43.08 6.06 2.49
N CYS A 249 -42.51 5.46 3.53
CA CYS A 249 -42.50 5.99 4.88
C CYS A 249 -41.49 7.13 4.97
N GLU A 250 -41.96 8.36 5.18
CA GLU A 250 -41.11 9.54 5.22
C GLU A 250 -40.66 9.87 6.64
N ASN A 251 -41.46 9.51 7.66
CA ASN A 251 -41.18 9.90 9.03
C ASN A 251 -41.65 8.89 10.08
N LEU A 252 -41.09 9.03 11.30
CA LEU A 252 -41.36 8.18 12.44
C LEU A 252 -42.84 8.18 12.83
N GLN A 253 -43.54 9.33 12.76
CA GLN A 253 -44.93 9.41 13.13
C GLN A 253 -45.81 8.55 12.24
N GLN A 254 -45.59 8.61 10.92
CA GLN A 254 -46.28 7.75 9.93
C GLN A 254 -46.02 6.28 10.19
N PHE A 255 -44.79 5.92 10.56
CA PHE A 255 -44.40 4.56 10.92
C PHE A 255 -45.18 4.07 12.15
N LEU A 256 -45.22 4.87 13.23
CA LEU A 256 -45.90 4.53 14.48
C LEU A 256 -47.41 4.40 14.29
N GLU A 257 -48.03 5.30 13.55
CA GLU A 257 -49.47 5.29 13.24
C GLU A 257 -49.89 4.03 12.43
N THR A 258 -49.05 3.62 11.46
CA THR A 258 -49.35 2.47 10.64
C THR A 258 -49.34 1.16 11.39
N TYR A 259 -48.46 1.03 12.41
CA TYR A 259 -48.34 -0.20 13.22
C TYR A 259 -48.99 -0.10 14.58
N ASP A 260 -49.80 0.93 14.83
CA ASP A 260 -50.49 1.20 16.10
C ASP A 260 -49.56 1.13 17.33
N LEU A 261 -48.36 1.70 17.14
CA LEU A 261 -47.32 1.72 18.15
C LEU A 261 -47.37 3.03 18.93
N SER A 262 -47.61 2.96 20.27
CA SER A 262 -47.48 4.13 21.13
C SER A 262 -46.08 4.16 21.78
N VAL A 263 -45.33 5.21 21.53
CA VAL A 263 -43.99 5.42 22.10
C VAL A 263 -44.07 6.67 22.98
N ASP A 264 -43.79 6.50 24.28
CA ASP A 264 -43.61 7.63 25.18
C ASP A 264 -42.17 8.15 25.00
N LEU A 265 -42.01 9.15 24.10
CA LEU A 265 -40.73 9.82 23.87
C LEU A 265 -40.46 10.75 25.05
N ALA A 266 -39.72 10.27 26.05
CA ALA A 266 -39.23 11.14 27.11
C ALA A 266 -38.31 12.20 26.52
N ALA A 267 -38.61 13.47 26.78
CA ALA A 267 -38.04 14.65 26.10
C ALA A 267 -36.54 14.91 26.36
N ASP A 268 -35.85 14.02 27.08
CA ASP A 268 -34.44 14.21 27.55
C ASP A 268 -33.43 13.18 27.04
N ASP A 269 -33.82 12.23 26.21
CA ASP A 269 -32.87 11.23 25.65
C ASP A 269 -32.46 11.57 24.22
N ASP A 270 -31.17 11.82 24.03
CA ASP A 270 -30.55 12.07 22.70
C ASP A 270 -30.66 10.87 21.70
N SER A 271 -31.09 9.69 22.20
CA SER A 271 -31.39 8.52 21.38
C SER A 271 -32.30 7.54 22.11
N PHE A 272 -33.24 6.93 21.40
CA PHE A 272 -34.05 5.84 21.96
C PHE A 272 -34.00 4.61 21.06
N SER A 273 -34.14 3.41 21.63
CA SER A 273 -34.35 2.18 20.91
C SER A 273 -35.67 1.55 21.29
N LEU A 274 -36.50 1.25 20.30
CA LEU A 274 -37.76 0.54 20.48
C LEU A 274 -37.61 -0.89 20.01
N GLN A 275 -37.93 -1.88 20.88
CA GLN A 275 -38.06 -3.27 20.46
C GLN A 275 -39.54 -3.61 20.33
N CYS A 276 -39.99 -3.82 19.09
CA CYS A 276 -41.34 -4.28 18.82
C CYS A 276 -41.31 -5.74 18.40
N TYR A 277 -42.17 -6.56 18.98
CA TYR A 277 -42.39 -7.94 18.54
C TYR A 277 -43.66 -7.97 17.71
N ILE A 278 -43.51 -8.17 16.41
CA ILE A 278 -44.64 -8.41 15.51
C ILE A 278 -45.06 -9.89 15.71
N LYS A 279 -46.21 -10.12 16.24
CA LYS A 279 -46.76 -11.45 16.36
C LYS A 279 -47.24 -11.88 14.97
N GLY A 280 -46.53 -12.84 14.35
CA GLY A 280 -46.96 -13.43 13.09
C GLY A 280 -48.32 -14.09 13.32
N ASP A 281 -49.25 -13.85 12.43
CA ASP A 281 -50.44 -14.72 12.31
C ASP A 281 -49.98 -16.10 11.87
N ASP A 282 -50.12 -17.09 12.74
CA ASP A 282 -49.91 -18.52 12.44
C ASP A 282 -50.94 -19.04 11.45
#